data_6280149ce6f74614b72b64446571648b
#
_entry.id   6280149ce6f74614b72b64446571648b
#
_cell.length_a   1.000
_cell.length_b   1.000
_cell.length_c   1.000
_cell.angle_alpha   90.00
_cell.angle_beta   90.00
_cell.angle_gamma   90.00
#
_symmetry.space_group_name_H-M   'P 1'
#
loop_
_entity.id
_entity.type
_entity.pdbx_description
1 polymer ?
#
loop_
_entity_poly.entity_id
_entity_poly.type
_entity_poly.pdbx_seq_one_letter_code
_entity_poly.pdbx_strand_id
1 'polypeptide(L)'
;MGWARTLLCGFIVLVCICGVHQRAAAGTAADDGQQLLTVDHYVKVQSKVPAIAGQTTQIYVRERVKAGNGLRGPQSSDSVVLFIHGAGTPAEVAFDAPYEDYSWMAYLANAGFDAFSMDTTGYGRSTRPALMNDPCNLSEQQQKLFIPRLLAAPCAPTYAHSATTIASDWEDIGAVVDYIRGIRRVDRVNLIAWSQGGPRSGGYTALHPEKVRRLVLLAPAYNPTGPAAAPAASAQATAFNTQSHAEFVANWDRQVGCSDQYVQTASDAVWAAMLASDPVGATWGDGVRRAPNTATWGWNSATVAKTTTPTLMVSGIHDKQVAPDRVRQLHTDLGSTEKVFIDLGCSSHNAMWEKNHLLLFRASLEWLTAGSVNGSKSGILKIGY
;
A
#
# COMPACT_ATOMS: atom_id res chain seq x y z
N MET A 1 45.08 -65.03 69.95
CA MET A 1 45.20 -63.69 70.57
C MET A 1 46.19 -62.89 69.71
N GLY A 2 45.76 -62.02 68.90
CA GLY A 2 46.62 -61.22 68.05
C GLY A 2 45.82 -60.23 67.28
N TRP A 3 45.90 -59.01 67.69
CA TRP A 3 45.20 -57.87 67.09
C TRP A 3 46.00 -57.34 65.89
N ALA A 4 45.42 -57.38 64.72
CA ALA A 4 45.96 -56.72 63.53
C ALA A 4 45.31 -55.35 63.41
N ARG A 5 46.11 -54.27 63.40
CA ARG A 5 45.71 -52.90 63.07
C ARG A 5 45.84 -52.67 61.57
N THR A 6 44.78 -52.39 60.95
CA THR A 6 44.74 -51.95 59.51
C THR A 6 44.85 -50.44 59.42
N LEU A 7 45.88 -49.94 58.76
CA LEU A 7 46.04 -48.53 58.40
C LEU A 7 45.21 -48.21 57.17
N LEU A 8 44.34 -47.22 57.28
CA LEU A 8 43.56 -46.65 56.19
C LEU A 8 44.34 -45.47 55.58
N CYS A 9 44.87 -45.64 54.37
CA CYS A 9 45.44 -44.52 53.60
C CYS A 9 44.30 -43.81 52.89
N GLY A 10 44.02 -42.53 53.34
CA GLY A 10 43.10 -41.67 52.67
C GLY A 10 43.73 -41.02 51.44
N PHE A 11 43.18 -41.26 50.25
CA PHE A 11 43.49 -40.51 49.02
C PHE A 11 42.62 -39.24 48.99
N ILE A 12 43.22 -38.07 49.05
CA ILE A 12 42.58 -36.80 48.81
C ILE A 12 42.65 -36.56 47.30
N VAL A 13 41.49 -36.64 46.60
CA VAL A 13 41.35 -36.22 45.20
C VAL A 13 41.06 -34.73 45.17
N LEU A 14 42.04 -33.96 44.73
CA LEU A 14 41.88 -32.52 44.49
C LEU A 14 41.17 -32.32 43.14
N VAL A 15 39.86 -32.00 43.17
CA VAL A 15 39.10 -31.64 41.96
C VAL A 15 39.34 -30.17 41.65
N CYS A 16 40.20 -29.90 40.64
CA CYS A 16 40.31 -28.56 40.03
C CYS A 16 39.04 -28.25 39.22
N ILE A 17 38.16 -27.43 39.76
CA ILE A 17 37.03 -26.87 39.01
C ILE A 17 37.59 -25.71 38.17
N CYS A 18 37.90 -25.96 36.89
CA CYS A 18 38.11 -24.88 35.91
C CYS A 18 36.76 -24.22 35.62
N GLY A 19 36.49 -23.09 36.27
CA GLY A 19 35.37 -22.24 35.96
C GLY A 19 35.55 -21.62 34.57
N VAL A 20 34.85 -22.18 33.58
CA VAL A 20 34.66 -21.54 32.26
C VAL A 20 33.74 -20.36 32.48
N HIS A 21 34.30 -19.17 32.65
CA HIS A 21 33.50 -17.94 32.54
C HIS A 21 33.09 -17.78 31.08
N GLN A 22 31.89 -18.24 30.70
CA GLN A 22 31.24 -17.77 29.52
C GLN A 22 30.98 -16.27 29.71
N ARG A 23 31.80 -15.44 29.08
CA ARG A 23 31.43 -14.04 28.85
C ARG A 23 30.20 -14.08 27.93
N ALA A 24 29.03 -13.82 28.48
CA ALA A 24 27.89 -13.40 27.68
C ALA A 24 28.38 -12.19 26.88
N ALA A 25 28.45 -12.34 25.56
CA ALA A 25 28.66 -11.22 24.68
C ALA A 25 27.43 -10.32 24.90
N ALA A 26 27.65 -9.19 25.56
CA ALA A 26 26.66 -8.12 25.59
C ALA A 26 26.49 -7.66 24.15
N GLY A 27 25.43 -8.14 23.49
CA GLY A 27 24.96 -7.60 22.23
C GLY A 27 24.79 -6.10 22.44
N THR A 28 25.43 -5.32 21.59
CA THR A 28 25.46 -3.88 21.74
C THR A 28 24.05 -3.34 21.61
N ALA A 29 23.53 -2.71 22.66
CA ALA A 29 22.23 -2.03 22.71
C ALA A 29 22.05 -0.95 21.62
N ALA A 30 23.07 -0.71 20.78
CA ALA A 30 23.05 0.19 19.63
C ALA A 30 22.31 -0.40 18.41
N ASP A 31 22.10 -1.72 18.32
CA ASP A 31 21.51 -2.37 17.14
C ASP A 31 19.97 -2.46 17.22
N ASP A 32 19.41 -2.54 18.42
CA ASP A 32 17.95 -2.67 18.62
C ASP A 32 17.17 -1.45 18.10
N GLY A 33 17.75 -0.25 18.14
CA GLY A 33 17.11 0.98 17.66
C GLY A 33 17.01 1.08 16.13
N GLN A 34 17.79 0.31 15.40
CA GLN A 34 17.78 0.25 13.93
C GLN A 34 16.88 -0.85 13.38
N GLN A 35 16.41 -1.76 14.24
CA GLN A 35 15.50 -2.82 13.84
C GLN A 35 14.22 -2.24 13.24
N LEU A 36 13.82 -2.78 12.08
CA LEU A 36 12.59 -2.39 11.42
C LEU A 36 11.40 -3.16 11.99
N LEU A 37 10.48 -2.44 12.59
CA LEU A 37 9.24 -3.00 13.14
C LEU A 37 8.12 -2.95 12.10
N THR A 38 7.20 -3.91 12.24
CA THR A 38 5.88 -3.89 11.60
C THR A 38 4.83 -3.80 12.70
N VAL A 39 3.94 -2.79 12.61
CA VAL A 39 2.85 -2.61 13.56
C VAL A 39 1.54 -2.54 12.80
N ASP A 40 0.55 -3.32 13.23
CA ASP A 40 -0.78 -3.33 12.64
C ASP A 40 -1.75 -2.52 13.53
N HIS A 41 -2.48 -1.58 12.92
CA HIS A 41 -3.48 -0.74 13.57
C HIS A 41 -4.84 -0.98 12.94
N TYR A 42 -5.90 -0.80 13.74
CA TYR A 42 -7.30 -0.86 13.28
C TYR A 42 -8.03 0.42 13.72
N VAL A 43 -8.24 1.32 12.75
CA VAL A 43 -8.91 2.60 12.99
C VAL A 43 -10.42 2.41 12.89
N LYS A 44 -11.14 2.66 13.98
CA LYS A 44 -12.61 2.60 13.99
C LYS A 44 -13.20 3.83 13.30
N VAL A 45 -14.13 3.60 12.39
CA VAL A 45 -14.82 4.64 11.65
C VAL A 45 -16.33 4.39 11.59
N GLN A 46 -17.12 5.48 11.45
CA GLN A 46 -18.52 5.37 11.06
C GLN A 46 -18.59 5.36 9.53
N SER A 47 -18.86 4.19 8.95
CA SER A 47 -18.78 4.00 7.51
C SER A 47 -19.69 4.97 6.74
N LYS A 48 -19.14 5.53 5.66
CA LYS A 48 -19.87 6.30 4.64
C LYS A 48 -20.11 5.49 3.36
N VAL A 49 -19.68 4.24 3.33
CA VAL A 49 -19.98 3.32 2.22
C VAL A 49 -21.50 3.07 2.18
N PRO A 50 -22.17 3.31 1.03
CA PRO A 50 -23.64 3.32 0.96
C PRO A 50 -24.32 2.08 1.54
N ALA A 51 -23.79 0.89 1.24
CA ALA A 51 -24.37 -0.38 1.68
C ALA A 51 -24.27 -0.64 3.19
N ILE A 52 -23.37 0.05 3.89
CA ILE A 52 -23.08 -0.13 5.33
C ILE A 52 -22.99 1.23 6.04
N ALA A 53 -23.64 2.26 5.50
CA ALA A 53 -23.59 3.62 6.04
C ALA A 53 -24.06 3.66 7.51
N GLY A 54 -23.31 4.37 8.35
CA GLY A 54 -23.58 4.50 9.79
C GLY A 54 -23.16 3.29 10.64
N GLN A 55 -22.70 2.19 10.04
CA GLN A 55 -22.14 1.07 10.81
C GLN A 55 -20.73 1.42 11.30
N THR A 56 -20.41 0.96 12.50
CA THR A 56 -19.01 1.04 12.98
C THR A 56 -18.19 -0.03 12.26
N THR A 57 -17.15 0.41 11.55
CA THR A 57 -16.25 -0.43 10.77
C THR A 57 -14.81 -0.18 11.19
N GLN A 58 -13.89 -0.94 10.63
CA GLN A 58 -12.45 -0.83 10.92
C GLN A 58 -11.69 -0.67 9.61
N ILE A 59 -10.79 0.31 9.58
CA ILE A 59 -9.81 0.51 8.53
C ILE A 59 -8.47 -0.05 9.03
N TYR A 60 -7.92 -1.01 8.29
CA TYR A 60 -6.62 -1.56 8.57
C TYR A 60 -5.51 -0.61 8.11
N VAL A 61 -4.53 -0.43 8.97
CA VAL A 61 -3.35 0.39 8.70
C VAL A 61 -2.10 -0.38 9.14
N ARG A 62 -1.16 -0.57 8.24
CA ARG A 62 0.17 -1.12 8.54
C ARG A 62 1.17 0.00 8.70
N GLU A 63 2.04 -0.11 9.68
CA GLU A 63 3.18 0.77 9.92
C GLU A 63 4.48 -0.01 9.79
N ARG A 64 5.46 0.60 9.08
CA ARG A 64 6.86 0.17 9.06
C ARG A 64 7.71 1.30 9.65
N VAL A 65 8.43 1.02 10.72
CA VAL A 65 9.17 2.05 11.47
C VAL A 65 10.40 1.45 12.14
N LYS A 66 11.49 2.22 12.24
CA LYS A 66 12.61 1.85 13.09
C LYS A 66 12.20 1.87 14.57
N ALA A 67 12.60 0.85 15.33
CA ALA A 67 12.26 0.73 16.76
C ALA A 67 12.59 2.00 17.55
N GLY A 68 13.75 2.60 17.31
CA GLY A 68 14.15 3.85 17.95
C GLY A 68 13.27 5.04 17.61
N ASN A 69 12.62 5.07 16.45
CA ASN A 69 11.69 6.14 16.04
C ASN A 69 10.28 5.90 16.61
N GLY A 70 9.78 4.67 16.55
CA GLY A 70 8.46 4.33 17.07
C GLY A 70 8.28 4.65 18.56
N LEU A 71 9.36 4.59 19.35
CA LEU A 71 9.37 4.84 20.79
C LEU A 71 9.68 6.29 21.19
N ARG A 72 10.11 7.14 20.29
CA ARG A 72 10.59 8.52 20.62
C ARG A 72 9.49 9.56 20.84
N GLY A 73 8.23 9.25 20.59
CA GLY A 73 7.14 10.22 20.71
C GLY A 73 6.95 11.08 19.45
N PRO A 74 6.72 12.40 19.57
CA PRO A 74 6.38 13.24 18.41
C PRO A 74 7.41 13.17 17.28
N GLN A 75 6.94 12.92 16.07
CA GLN A 75 7.75 12.92 14.85
C GLN A 75 7.58 14.26 14.11
N SER A 76 8.53 14.58 13.24
CA SER A 76 8.36 15.70 12.31
C SER A 76 7.34 15.33 11.23
N SER A 77 6.49 16.27 10.83
CA SER A 77 5.59 16.12 9.66
C SER A 77 6.34 15.72 8.39
N ASP A 78 7.65 16.01 8.33
CA ASP A 78 8.51 15.72 7.20
C ASP A 78 8.78 14.22 7.06
N SER A 79 8.76 13.48 8.15
CA SER A 79 9.10 12.05 8.22
C SER A 79 7.90 11.12 8.39
N VAL A 80 6.66 11.59 8.26
CA VAL A 80 5.46 10.75 8.32
C VAL A 80 4.84 10.63 6.94
N VAL A 81 4.60 9.39 6.48
CA VAL A 81 4.03 9.14 5.15
C VAL A 81 2.94 8.07 5.21
N LEU A 82 1.83 8.31 4.50
CA LEU A 82 0.74 7.36 4.32
C LEU A 82 0.65 6.93 2.85
N PHE A 83 0.69 5.62 2.61
CA PHE A 83 0.51 4.99 1.31
C PHE A 83 -0.96 4.63 1.06
N ILE A 84 -1.46 4.97 -0.14
CA ILE A 84 -2.85 4.78 -0.57
C ILE A 84 -2.86 3.97 -1.86
N HIS A 85 -3.46 2.78 -1.80
CA HIS A 85 -3.45 1.80 -2.88
C HIS A 85 -4.33 2.16 -4.09
N GLY A 86 -4.08 1.46 -5.19
CA GLY A 86 -4.87 1.50 -6.42
C GLY A 86 -6.11 0.62 -6.38
N ALA A 87 -6.72 0.38 -7.55
CA ALA A 87 -7.79 -0.60 -7.69
C ALA A 87 -7.20 -2.03 -7.66
N GLY A 88 -7.92 -2.93 -7.04
CA GLY A 88 -7.61 -4.36 -7.10
C GLY A 88 -6.61 -4.89 -6.09
N THR A 89 -5.71 -4.08 -5.56
CA THR A 89 -4.62 -4.53 -4.69
C THR A 89 -4.63 -3.79 -3.36
N PRO A 90 -4.64 -4.49 -2.21
CA PRO A 90 -4.53 -3.86 -0.89
C PRO A 90 -3.19 -3.14 -0.69
N ALA A 91 -3.15 -2.17 0.21
CA ALA A 91 -1.98 -1.33 0.41
C ALA A 91 -0.76 -2.10 0.96
N GLU A 92 -0.98 -3.04 1.89
CA GLU A 92 0.12 -3.86 2.41
C GLU A 92 0.79 -4.68 1.29
N VAL A 93 0.01 -5.19 0.34
CA VAL A 93 0.53 -5.94 -0.81
C VAL A 93 1.23 -5.02 -1.81
N ALA A 94 0.62 -3.86 -2.08
CA ALA A 94 1.15 -2.90 -3.06
C ALA A 94 2.49 -2.30 -2.63
N PHE A 95 2.66 -1.99 -1.33
CA PHE A 95 3.76 -1.16 -0.87
C PHE A 95 4.71 -1.82 0.13
N ASP A 96 4.32 -2.97 0.70
CA ASP A 96 5.16 -3.78 1.59
C ASP A 96 5.28 -5.21 1.07
N ALA A 97 5.57 -5.36 -0.24
CA ALA A 97 5.68 -6.65 -0.90
C ALA A 97 6.70 -7.56 -0.18
N PRO A 98 6.32 -8.81 0.17
CA PRO A 98 7.19 -9.69 0.95
C PRO A 98 8.19 -10.44 0.06
N TYR A 99 8.97 -9.69 -0.73
CA TYR A 99 9.94 -10.23 -1.66
C TYR A 99 11.17 -9.33 -1.73
N GLU A 100 12.33 -9.84 -1.37
CA GLU A 100 13.62 -9.14 -1.41
C GLU A 100 13.55 -7.68 -0.93
N ASP A 101 13.97 -6.72 -1.75
CA ASP A 101 13.99 -5.28 -1.47
C ASP A 101 12.78 -4.51 -2.08
N TYR A 102 11.70 -5.23 -2.43
CA TYR A 102 10.51 -4.66 -3.09
C TYR A 102 9.54 -3.96 -2.13
N SER A 103 9.86 -3.87 -0.84
CA SER A 103 9.05 -3.09 0.09
C SER A 103 9.42 -1.60 0.03
N TRP A 104 8.56 -0.81 -0.62
CA TRP A 104 8.69 0.65 -0.65
C TRP A 104 8.56 1.25 0.75
N MET A 105 7.68 0.70 1.58
CA MET A 105 7.52 1.10 2.98
C MET A 105 8.80 0.85 3.78
N ALA A 106 9.41 -0.33 3.66
CA ALA A 106 10.66 -0.65 4.35
C ALA A 106 11.82 0.24 3.87
N TYR A 107 11.88 0.57 2.57
CA TYR A 107 12.87 1.48 2.03
C TYR A 107 12.81 2.86 2.70
N LEU A 108 11.62 3.46 2.79
CA LEU A 108 11.44 4.76 3.44
C LEU A 108 11.65 4.67 4.96
N ALA A 109 11.20 3.60 5.59
CA ALA A 109 11.39 3.40 7.03
C ALA A 109 12.88 3.24 7.39
N ASN A 110 13.68 2.58 6.54
CA ASN A 110 15.15 2.52 6.69
C ASN A 110 15.81 3.90 6.51
N ALA A 111 15.19 4.81 5.76
CA ALA A 111 15.62 6.20 5.64
C ALA A 111 15.14 7.10 6.80
N GLY A 112 14.40 6.54 7.77
CA GLY A 112 13.99 7.25 8.98
C GLY A 112 12.55 7.76 8.97
N PHE A 113 11.73 7.38 7.98
CA PHE A 113 10.31 7.70 7.95
C PHE A 113 9.50 6.75 8.84
N ASP A 114 8.38 7.25 9.36
CA ASP A 114 7.26 6.44 9.80
C ASP A 114 6.35 6.20 8.59
N ALA A 115 6.43 5.01 8.02
CA ALA A 115 5.74 4.63 6.80
C ALA A 115 4.47 3.85 7.13
N PHE A 116 3.32 4.47 6.91
CA PHE A 116 1.99 3.85 7.07
C PHE A 116 1.42 3.48 5.72
N SER A 117 0.61 2.42 5.66
CA SER A 117 -0.25 2.10 4.52
C SER A 117 -1.64 1.76 5.01
N MET A 118 -2.68 2.07 4.24
CA MET A 118 -4.07 1.78 4.61
C MET A 118 -4.82 1.05 3.52
N ASP A 119 -5.67 0.11 3.92
CA ASP A 119 -6.67 -0.49 3.06
C ASP A 119 -7.98 0.30 3.18
N THR A 120 -8.52 0.85 2.09
CA THR A 120 -9.87 1.42 2.13
C THR A 120 -10.93 0.33 2.34
N THR A 121 -12.13 0.70 2.75
CA THR A 121 -13.25 -0.25 2.94
C THR A 121 -13.42 -1.14 1.71
N GLY A 122 -13.52 -2.45 1.94
CA GLY A 122 -13.64 -3.47 0.89
C GLY A 122 -12.32 -4.09 0.44
N TYR A 123 -11.18 -3.63 0.94
CA TYR A 123 -9.86 -4.17 0.62
C TYR A 123 -9.17 -4.81 1.83
N GLY A 124 -8.27 -5.72 1.56
CA GLY A 124 -7.34 -6.30 2.50
C GLY A 124 -7.98 -6.73 3.82
N ARG A 125 -7.42 -6.24 4.91
CA ARG A 125 -7.89 -6.51 6.28
C ARG A 125 -8.89 -5.47 6.82
N SER A 126 -9.25 -4.47 6.02
CA SER A 126 -10.34 -3.54 6.34
C SER A 126 -11.69 -4.23 6.24
N THR A 127 -12.71 -3.64 6.87
CA THR A 127 -14.08 -4.15 6.78
C THR A 127 -14.53 -4.31 5.33
N ARG A 128 -14.98 -5.50 4.97
CA ARG A 128 -15.60 -5.79 3.66
C ARG A 128 -17.10 -5.81 3.80
N PRO A 129 -17.86 -5.01 3.00
CA PRO A 129 -19.32 -5.11 2.95
C PRO A 129 -19.76 -6.53 2.59
N ALA A 130 -20.74 -7.07 3.31
CA ALA A 130 -21.21 -8.46 3.13
C ALA A 130 -21.68 -8.75 1.69
N LEU A 131 -22.14 -7.74 0.95
CA LEU A 131 -22.50 -7.86 -0.48
C LEU A 131 -21.36 -8.38 -1.36
N MET A 132 -20.09 -8.23 -0.94
CA MET A 132 -18.92 -8.76 -1.66
C MET A 132 -18.73 -10.28 -1.43
N ASN A 133 -19.52 -10.91 -0.56
CA ASN A 133 -19.54 -12.37 -0.40
C ASN A 133 -20.61 -13.04 -1.26
N ASP A 134 -21.44 -12.27 -1.95
CA ASP A 134 -22.47 -12.78 -2.85
C ASP A 134 -22.00 -12.70 -4.31
N PRO A 135 -21.67 -13.83 -4.96
CA PRO A 135 -21.21 -13.85 -6.35
C PRO A 135 -22.26 -13.36 -7.35
N CYS A 136 -23.56 -13.29 -7.00
CA CYS A 136 -24.59 -12.68 -7.84
C CYS A 136 -24.34 -11.18 -8.08
N ASN A 137 -23.57 -10.51 -7.22
CA ASN A 137 -23.21 -9.10 -7.36
C ASN A 137 -22.03 -8.84 -8.32
N LEU A 138 -21.48 -9.90 -8.93
CA LEU A 138 -20.54 -9.81 -10.05
C LEU A 138 -21.25 -9.57 -11.37
N SER A 139 -20.52 -9.13 -12.40
CA SER A 139 -21.06 -9.16 -13.77
C SER A 139 -21.37 -10.59 -14.20
N GLU A 140 -22.37 -10.75 -15.08
CA GLU A 140 -22.73 -12.08 -15.60
C GLU A 140 -21.53 -12.81 -16.21
N GLN A 141 -20.63 -12.08 -16.88
CA GLN A 141 -19.39 -12.65 -17.42
C GLN A 141 -18.50 -13.24 -16.33
N GLN A 142 -18.35 -12.55 -15.20
CA GLN A 142 -17.55 -13.04 -14.08
C GLN A 142 -18.25 -14.16 -13.31
N GLN A 143 -19.57 -14.12 -13.18
CA GLN A 143 -20.32 -15.21 -12.54
C GLN A 143 -20.08 -16.55 -13.24
N LYS A 144 -19.95 -16.56 -14.59
CA LYS A 144 -19.69 -17.78 -15.37
C LYS A 144 -18.38 -18.48 -15.00
N LEU A 145 -17.40 -17.75 -14.45
CA LEU A 145 -16.13 -18.34 -13.98
C LEU A 145 -16.31 -19.21 -12.72
N PHE A 146 -17.43 -19.06 -12.02
CA PHE A 146 -17.73 -19.74 -10.76
C PHE A 146 -18.82 -20.81 -10.87
N ILE A 147 -19.28 -21.12 -12.08
CA ILE A 147 -20.24 -22.19 -12.35
C ILE A 147 -19.47 -23.47 -12.69
N PRO A 148 -19.81 -24.64 -12.12
CA PRO A 148 -20.85 -24.88 -11.12
C PRO A 148 -20.39 -24.78 -9.66
N ARG A 149 -19.15 -24.31 -9.37
CA ARG A 149 -18.53 -24.42 -8.04
C ARG A 149 -19.22 -23.55 -6.97
N LEU A 150 -19.57 -22.30 -7.29
CA LEU A 150 -20.22 -21.37 -6.35
C LEU A 150 -21.65 -21.04 -6.76
N LEU A 151 -21.97 -21.14 -8.05
CA LEU A 151 -23.27 -20.83 -8.63
C LEU A 151 -23.73 -22.01 -9.48
N ALA A 152 -25.02 -22.34 -9.44
CA ALA A 152 -25.61 -23.31 -10.36
C ALA A 152 -25.87 -22.73 -11.75
N ALA A 153 -26.21 -21.43 -11.82
CA ALA A 153 -26.48 -20.66 -13.03
C ALA A 153 -26.27 -19.16 -12.72
N PRO A 154 -26.18 -18.28 -13.73
CA PRO A 154 -26.15 -16.83 -13.51
C PRO A 154 -27.40 -16.38 -12.73
N CYS A 155 -27.21 -15.42 -11.83
CA CYS A 155 -28.26 -14.88 -10.96
C CYS A 155 -28.32 -13.35 -11.06
N ALA A 156 -29.49 -12.80 -10.72
CA ALA A 156 -29.66 -11.36 -10.64
C ALA A 156 -28.88 -10.78 -9.44
N PRO A 157 -28.29 -9.58 -9.56
CA PRO A 157 -27.58 -8.97 -8.46
C PRO A 157 -28.55 -8.61 -7.31
N THR A 158 -28.13 -8.87 -6.07
CA THR A 158 -28.82 -8.41 -4.86
C THR A 158 -28.48 -6.95 -4.53
N TYR A 159 -27.39 -6.42 -5.13
CA TYR A 159 -26.94 -5.05 -5.01
C TYR A 159 -26.38 -4.54 -6.35
N ALA A 160 -27.15 -3.74 -7.07
CA ALA A 160 -26.88 -3.31 -8.45
C ALA A 160 -26.19 -1.94 -8.54
N HIS A 161 -25.27 -1.64 -7.61
CA HIS A 161 -24.50 -0.40 -7.56
C HIS A 161 -23.03 -0.70 -7.22
N SER A 162 -22.12 0.25 -7.48
CA SER A 162 -20.74 0.16 -6.99
C SER A 162 -20.72 -0.01 -5.48
N ALA A 163 -19.86 -0.93 -4.97
CA ALA A 163 -19.81 -1.23 -3.54
C ALA A 163 -19.29 -0.06 -2.73
N THR A 164 -18.43 0.77 -3.30
CA THR A 164 -17.87 1.98 -2.66
C THR A 164 -18.00 3.20 -3.57
N THR A 165 -17.75 4.37 -3.01
CA THR A 165 -17.67 5.64 -3.74
C THR A 165 -16.36 6.33 -3.41
N ILE A 166 -15.90 7.22 -4.30
CA ILE A 166 -14.69 8.00 -4.03
C ILE A 166 -14.86 8.88 -2.77
N ALA A 167 -16.08 9.34 -2.48
CA ALA A 167 -16.36 10.10 -1.25
C ALA A 167 -16.20 9.23 0.00
N SER A 168 -16.65 7.96 -0.03
CA SER A 168 -16.41 7.04 1.09
C SER A 168 -14.92 6.73 1.27
N ASP A 169 -14.14 6.67 0.17
CA ASP A 169 -12.69 6.49 0.25
C ASP A 169 -12.00 7.73 0.87
N TRP A 170 -12.47 8.95 0.56
CA TRP A 170 -11.94 10.18 1.19
C TRP A 170 -12.24 10.24 2.69
N GLU A 171 -13.39 9.76 3.14
CA GLU A 171 -13.72 9.68 4.57
C GLU A 171 -12.83 8.65 5.29
N ASP A 172 -12.59 7.48 4.68
CA ASP A 172 -11.66 6.48 5.21
C ASP A 172 -10.23 7.06 5.33
N ILE A 173 -9.76 7.76 4.29
CA ILE A 173 -8.45 8.44 4.29
C ILE A 173 -8.41 9.52 5.37
N GLY A 174 -9.45 10.33 5.50
CA GLY A 174 -9.56 11.37 6.50
C GLY A 174 -9.41 10.84 7.92
N ALA A 175 -10.13 9.75 8.23
CA ALA A 175 -10.06 9.11 9.53
C ALA A 175 -8.66 8.57 9.84
N VAL A 176 -7.98 7.96 8.86
CA VAL A 176 -6.62 7.43 9.04
C VAL A 176 -5.60 8.57 9.15
N VAL A 177 -5.70 9.61 8.34
CA VAL A 177 -4.83 10.79 8.43
C VAL A 177 -4.95 11.45 9.80
N ASP A 178 -6.17 11.64 10.32
CA ASP A 178 -6.38 12.24 11.63
C ASP A 178 -5.88 11.31 12.77
N TYR A 179 -6.05 9.99 12.62
CA TYR A 179 -5.47 9.02 13.54
C TYR A 179 -3.93 9.11 13.59
N ILE A 180 -3.27 9.10 12.42
CA ILE A 180 -1.79 9.21 12.33
C ILE A 180 -1.32 10.54 12.91
N ARG A 181 -1.98 11.65 12.56
CA ARG A 181 -1.66 12.97 13.10
C ARG A 181 -1.75 12.99 14.62
N GLY A 182 -2.75 12.33 15.19
CA GLY A 182 -2.93 12.20 16.63
C GLY A 182 -1.83 11.40 17.31
N ILE A 183 -1.52 10.20 16.84
CA ILE A 183 -0.50 9.33 17.45
C ILE A 183 0.93 9.84 17.26
N ARG A 184 1.20 10.56 16.16
CA ARG A 184 2.52 11.13 15.85
C ARG A 184 2.63 12.62 16.23
N ARG A 185 1.54 13.26 16.65
CA ARG A 185 1.48 14.69 17.04
C ARG A 185 2.06 15.59 15.95
N VAL A 186 1.65 15.35 14.71
CA VAL A 186 2.07 16.14 13.54
C VAL A 186 0.86 16.84 12.92
N ASP A 187 1.08 18.01 12.34
CA ASP A 187 0.02 18.81 11.72
C ASP A 187 -0.35 18.28 10.32
N ARG A 188 0.62 17.72 9.60
CA ARG A 188 0.47 17.23 8.23
C ARG A 188 1.21 15.92 8.03
N VAL A 189 0.75 15.13 7.04
CA VAL A 189 1.41 13.92 6.57
C VAL A 189 1.77 14.04 5.09
N ASN A 190 2.74 13.27 4.64
CA ASN A 190 2.98 13.06 3.22
C ASN A 190 2.08 11.93 2.73
N LEU A 191 1.67 11.98 1.46
CA LEU A 191 0.91 10.90 0.83
C LEU A 191 1.69 10.31 -0.35
N ILE A 192 1.72 8.98 -0.45
CA ILE A 192 2.16 8.25 -1.64
C ILE A 192 0.99 7.43 -2.15
N ALA A 193 0.71 7.48 -3.44
CA ALA A 193 -0.42 6.79 -3.99
C ALA A 193 -0.14 6.16 -5.36
N TRP A 194 -0.83 5.09 -5.67
CA TRP A 194 -0.70 4.35 -6.92
C TRP A 194 -2.04 4.22 -7.64
N SER A 195 -2.07 4.41 -8.97
CA SER A 195 -3.22 4.10 -9.83
C SER A 195 -4.49 4.85 -9.40
N GLN A 196 -5.57 4.15 -9.03
CA GLN A 196 -6.79 4.75 -8.44
C GLN A 196 -6.51 5.46 -7.11
N GLY A 197 -5.37 5.23 -6.49
CA GLY A 197 -4.88 6.06 -5.39
C GLY A 197 -4.70 7.53 -5.78
N GLY A 198 -4.51 7.83 -7.06
CA GLY A 198 -4.45 9.21 -7.58
C GLY A 198 -5.71 10.01 -7.24
N PRO A 199 -6.92 9.67 -7.71
CA PRO A 199 -8.15 10.35 -7.34
C PRO A 199 -8.50 10.22 -5.84
N ARG A 200 -8.10 9.13 -5.18
CA ARG A 200 -8.25 8.96 -3.72
C ARG A 200 -7.44 10.02 -2.97
N SER A 201 -6.12 10.03 -3.15
CA SER A 201 -5.22 10.94 -2.43
C SER A 201 -5.28 12.37 -2.97
N GLY A 202 -5.36 12.54 -4.29
CA GLY A 202 -5.42 13.86 -4.92
C GLY A 202 -6.72 14.58 -4.60
N GLY A 203 -7.88 13.90 -4.71
CA GLY A 203 -9.17 14.45 -4.33
C GLY A 203 -9.24 14.78 -2.85
N TYR A 204 -8.75 13.89 -1.97
CA TYR A 204 -8.62 14.17 -0.55
C TYR A 204 -7.75 15.40 -0.27
N THR A 205 -6.59 15.50 -0.93
CA THR A 205 -5.68 16.65 -0.79
C THR A 205 -6.31 17.96 -1.24
N ALA A 206 -7.11 17.94 -2.32
CA ALA A 206 -7.84 19.11 -2.79
C ALA A 206 -8.89 19.60 -1.77
N LEU A 207 -9.47 18.68 -1.00
CA LEU A 207 -10.43 18.98 0.08
C LEU A 207 -9.76 19.39 1.38
N HIS A 208 -8.56 18.87 1.68
CA HIS A 208 -7.85 19.02 2.94
C HIS A 208 -6.36 19.36 2.75
N PRO A 209 -6.03 20.45 2.00
CA PRO A 209 -4.64 20.82 1.73
C PRO A 209 -3.84 21.13 3.01
N GLU A 210 -4.53 21.54 4.08
CA GLU A 210 -3.93 21.81 5.39
C GLU A 210 -3.40 20.56 6.11
N LYS A 211 -3.86 19.35 5.71
CA LYS A 211 -3.45 18.07 6.32
C LYS A 211 -2.37 17.35 5.52
N VAL A 212 -2.10 17.79 4.28
CA VAL A 212 -1.16 17.13 3.38
C VAL A 212 0.04 18.03 3.08
N ARG A 213 1.25 17.49 3.27
CA ARG A 213 2.48 18.22 3.03
C ARG A 213 2.97 18.11 1.59
N ARG A 214 3.13 16.86 1.11
CA ARG A 214 3.58 16.53 -0.25
C ARG A 214 2.84 15.31 -0.76
N LEU A 215 2.72 15.24 -2.08
CA LEU A 215 2.19 14.08 -2.81
C LEU A 215 3.29 13.39 -3.62
N VAL A 216 3.22 12.05 -3.69
CA VAL A 216 3.90 11.22 -4.67
C VAL A 216 2.84 10.33 -5.34
N LEU A 217 2.70 10.42 -6.64
CA LEU A 217 1.69 9.72 -7.42
C LEU A 217 2.36 8.83 -8.45
N LEU A 218 2.29 7.52 -8.27
CA LEU A 218 2.72 6.52 -9.25
C LEU A 218 1.54 6.15 -10.16
N ALA A 219 1.70 6.34 -11.46
CA ALA A 219 0.70 5.96 -12.47
C ALA A 219 -0.74 6.38 -12.10
N PRO A 220 -0.98 7.62 -11.62
CA PRO A 220 -2.26 8.03 -11.08
C PRO A 220 -3.36 8.01 -12.14
N ALA A 221 -4.49 7.36 -11.84
CA ALA A 221 -5.68 7.48 -12.66
C ALA A 221 -6.14 8.95 -12.67
N TYR A 222 -6.43 9.46 -13.88
CA TYR A 222 -6.88 10.84 -14.07
C TYR A 222 -7.87 10.94 -15.23
N ASN A 223 -9.00 11.59 -14.99
CA ASN A 223 -9.97 11.91 -16.03
C ASN A 223 -10.23 13.43 -16.03
N PRO A 224 -9.60 14.19 -16.95
CA PRO A 224 -9.72 15.65 -17.00
C PRO A 224 -11.17 16.13 -17.23
N THR A 225 -11.99 15.35 -17.90
CA THR A 225 -13.40 15.64 -18.23
C THR A 225 -14.37 14.86 -17.32
N GLY A 226 -13.85 14.23 -16.27
CA GLY A 226 -14.66 13.46 -15.32
C GLY A 226 -15.69 14.34 -14.59
N PRO A 227 -16.74 13.74 -14.04
CA PRO A 227 -17.77 14.47 -13.30
C PRO A 227 -17.16 15.20 -12.09
N ALA A 228 -17.62 16.44 -11.85
CA ALA A 228 -17.16 17.24 -10.72
C ALA A 228 -17.80 16.80 -9.38
N ALA A 229 -18.98 16.21 -9.41
CA ALA A 229 -19.73 15.76 -8.26
C ALA A 229 -20.35 14.37 -8.52
N ALA A 230 -20.88 13.76 -7.48
CA ALA A 230 -21.62 12.51 -7.59
C ALA A 230 -22.75 12.64 -8.63
N PRO A 231 -22.94 11.64 -9.50
CA PRO A 231 -24.07 11.63 -10.42
C PRO A 231 -25.40 11.60 -9.63
N ALA A 232 -26.41 12.29 -10.13
CA ALA A 232 -27.72 12.46 -9.47
C ALA A 232 -28.49 11.13 -9.28
N ALA A 233 -28.26 10.15 -10.13
CA ALA A 233 -28.74 8.78 -9.98
C ALA A 233 -27.56 7.82 -10.03
N SER A 234 -27.52 6.85 -9.12
CA SER A 234 -26.55 5.78 -9.22
C SER A 234 -26.91 4.92 -10.44
N ALA A 235 -26.07 5.00 -11.48
CA ALA A 235 -26.21 4.09 -12.61
C ALA A 235 -26.11 2.65 -12.12
N GLN A 236 -26.84 1.74 -12.77
CA GLN A 236 -26.64 0.30 -12.53
C GLN A 236 -25.19 -0.04 -12.79
N ALA A 237 -24.56 -0.68 -11.81
CA ALA A 237 -23.15 -1.09 -11.87
C ALA A 237 -22.97 -2.40 -11.10
N THR A 238 -21.94 -3.16 -11.43
CA THR A 238 -21.53 -4.29 -10.61
C THR A 238 -20.90 -3.81 -9.32
N ALA A 239 -21.20 -4.50 -8.22
CA ALA A 239 -20.73 -4.06 -6.91
C ALA A 239 -19.21 -4.22 -6.75
N PHE A 240 -18.67 -5.31 -7.24
CA PHE A 240 -17.25 -5.64 -7.13
C PHE A 240 -16.81 -6.48 -8.33
N ASN A 241 -15.53 -6.73 -8.41
CA ASN A 241 -14.92 -7.58 -9.45
C ASN A 241 -13.93 -8.55 -8.83
N THR A 242 -13.62 -9.60 -9.60
CA THR A 242 -12.58 -10.57 -9.27
C THR A 242 -11.47 -10.54 -10.31
N GLN A 243 -10.32 -11.07 -9.93
CA GLN A 243 -9.21 -11.36 -10.84
C GLN A 243 -8.55 -12.67 -10.40
N SER A 244 -8.30 -13.54 -11.35
CA SER A 244 -7.50 -14.76 -11.17
C SER A 244 -6.01 -14.50 -11.29
N HIS A 245 -5.17 -15.46 -10.88
CA HIS A 245 -3.72 -15.39 -11.07
C HIS A 245 -3.35 -15.23 -12.55
N ALA A 246 -3.97 -16.03 -13.42
CA ALA A 246 -3.71 -15.97 -14.86
C ALA A 246 -4.02 -14.58 -15.45
N GLU A 247 -5.13 -13.95 -15.04
CA GLU A 247 -5.48 -12.59 -15.48
C GLU A 247 -4.51 -11.54 -14.90
N PHE A 248 -4.03 -11.74 -13.68
CA PHE A 248 -3.04 -10.85 -13.06
C PHE A 248 -1.71 -10.89 -13.83
N VAL A 249 -1.18 -12.09 -14.12
CA VAL A 249 0.05 -12.27 -14.89
C VAL A 249 -0.12 -11.74 -16.31
N ALA A 250 -1.19 -12.12 -17.01
CA ALA A 250 -1.45 -11.65 -18.38
C ALA A 250 -1.58 -10.11 -18.45
N ASN A 251 -2.17 -9.46 -17.43
CA ASN A 251 -2.21 -8.01 -17.38
C ASN A 251 -0.84 -7.37 -17.17
N TRP A 252 0.08 -8.05 -16.50
CA TRP A 252 1.46 -7.59 -16.34
C TRP A 252 2.27 -7.82 -17.61
N ASP A 253 2.23 -9.05 -18.19
CA ASP A 253 2.98 -9.44 -19.39
C ASP A 253 2.72 -8.54 -20.59
N ARG A 254 1.47 -8.11 -20.80
CA ARG A 254 1.14 -7.20 -21.91
C ARG A 254 1.82 -5.83 -21.80
N GLN A 255 2.40 -5.49 -20.65
CA GLN A 255 3.07 -4.23 -20.34
C GLN A 255 4.61 -4.38 -20.32
N VAL A 256 5.13 -5.57 -20.60
CA VAL A 256 6.56 -5.79 -20.72
C VAL A 256 7.05 -5.13 -22.03
N GLY A 257 8.07 -4.29 -21.92
CA GLY A 257 8.63 -3.55 -23.04
C GLY A 257 10.16 -3.50 -23.05
N CYS A 258 10.81 -4.16 -22.08
CA CYS A 258 12.27 -4.30 -22.01
C CYS A 258 12.65 -5.65 -21.39
N SER A 259 13.94 -6.05 -21.54
CA SER A 259 14.46 -7.28 -20.97
C SER A 259 14.46 -7.22 -19.45
N ASP A 260 14.07 -8.33 -18.82
CA ASP A 260 14.10 -8.49 -17.36
C ASP A 260 13.36 -7.39 -16.61
N GLN A 261 12.25 -6.88 -17.19
CA GLN A 261 11.46 -5.81 -16.58
C GLN A 261 10.91 -6.22 -15.22
N TYR A 262 10.48 -7.48 -15.07
CA TYR A 262 10.12 -8.08 -13.79
C TYR A 262 10.57 -9.54 -13.68
N VAL A 263 10.58 -10.09 -12.48
CA VAL A 263 10.88 -11.50 -12.24
C VAL A 263 9.61 -12.23 -11.79
N GLN A 264 9.40 -13.46 -12.32
CA GLN A 264 8.20 -14.25 -12.04
C GLN A 264 8.00 -14.50 -10.54
N THR A 265 9.08 -14.78 -9.80
CA THR A 265 9.01 -15.02 -8.35
C THR A 265 8.51 -13.82 -7.56
N ALA A 266 8.76 -12.59 -8.01
CA ALA A 266 8.17 -11.38 -7.41
C ALA A 266 6.66 -11.33 -7.68
N SER A 267 6.23 -11.62 -8.91
CA SER A 267 4.80 -11.71 -9.28
C SER A 267 4.08 -12.76 -8.45
N ASP A 268 4.68 -13.94 -8.26
CA ASP A 268 4.10 -15.03 -7.47
C ASP A 268 3.99 -14.66 -5.98
N ALA A 269 5.00 -13.97 -5.42
CA ALA A 269 4.97 -13.49 -4.04
C ALA A 269 3.88 -12.43 -3.83
N VAL A 270 3.74 -11.49 -4.76
CA VAL A 270 2.66 -10.48 -4.74
C VAL A 270 1.29 -11.15 -4.82
N TRP A 271 1.11 -12.14 -5.71
CA TRP A 271 -0.15 -12.88 -5.82
C TRP A 271 -0.49 -13.65 -4.54
N ALA A 272 0.47 -14.36 -3.97
CA ALA A 272 0.29 -15.08 -2.70
C ALA A 272 -0.14 -14.13 -1.57
N ALA A 273 0.47 -12.95 -1.48
CA ALA A 273 0.09 -11.93 -0.52
C ALA A 273 -1.32 -11.37 -0.77
N MET A 274 -1.74 -11.21 -2.04
CA MET A 274 -3.12 -10.83 -2.37
C MET A 274 -4.14 -11.85 -1.87
N LEU A 275 -3.91 -13.14 -2.10
CA LEU A 275 -4.80 -14.20 -1.61
C LEU A 275 -4.82 -14.26 -0.07
N ALA A 276 -3.68 -14.09 0.58
CA ALA A 276 -3.59 -14.04 2.04
C ALA A 276 -4.40 -12.85 2.63
N SER A 277 -4.53 -11.75 1.89
CA SER A 277 -5.30 -10.56 2.28
C SER A 277 -6.81 -10.69 2.03
N ASP A 278 -7.25 -11.69 1.28
CA ASP A 278 -8.67 -12.00 0.99
C ASP A 278 -9.00 -13.49 1.18
N PRO A 279 -9.11 -13.98 2.44
CA PRO A 279 -9.34 -15.38 2.72
C PRO A 279 -10.61 -15.96 2.08
N VAL A 280 -11.66 -15.16 1.89
CA VAL A 280 -12.88 -15.61 1.21
C VAL A 280 -12.65 -15.73 -0.30
N GLY A 281 -12.02 -14.73 -0.93
CA GLY A 281 -11.67 -14.80 -2.35
C GLY A 281 -10.72 -15.97 -2.66
N ALA A 282 -9.78 -16.26 -1.75
CA ALA A 282 -8.88 -17.41 -1.87
C ALA A 282 -9.60 -18.76 -1.96
N THR A 283 -10.87 -18.87 -1.50
CA THR A 283 -11.70 -20.09 -1.61
C THR A 283 -12.55 -20.14 -2.87
N TRP A 284 -12.60 -19.08 -3.66
CA TRP A 284 -13.42 -19.03 -4.87
C TRP A 284 -12.65 -19.59 -6.08
N GLY A 285 -13.16 -20.68 -6.66
CA GLY A 285 -12.49 -21.34 -7.78
C GLY A 285 -11.10 -21.86 -7.38
N ASP A 286 -10.07 -21.42 -8.08
CA ASP A 286 -8.67 -21.72 -7.82
C ASP A 286 -7.97 -20.58 -7.03
N GLY A 287 -8.76 -19.71 -6.40
CA GLY A 287 -8.34 -18.51 -5.70
C GLY A 287 -8.42 -17.26 -6.57
N VAL A 288 -9.13 -16.24 -6.08
CA VAL A 288 -9.23 -14.94 -6.73
C VAL A 288 -9.07 -13.81 -5.72
N ARG A 289 -8.55 -12.68 -6.16
CA ARG A 289 -8.70 -11.44 -5.41
C ARG A 289 -10.07 -10.83 -5.71
N ARG A 290 -10.71 -10.23 -4.72
CA ARG A 290 -11.96 -9.47 -4.87
C ARG A 290 -11.70 -8.02 -4.55
N ALA A 291 -12.22 -7.10 -5.37
CA ALA A 291 -12.08 -5.67 -5.13
C ALA A 291 -13.41 -4.95 -5.38
N PRO A 292 -13.80 -3.99 -4.53
CA PRO A 292 -15.00 -3.20 -4.78
C PRO A 292 -14.84 -2.39 -6.06
N ASN A 293 -15.92 -2.27 -6.82
CA ASN A 293 -16.01 -1.22 -7.83
C ASN A 293 -16.35 0.09 -7.11
N THR A 294 -15.60 1.15 -7.43
CA THR A 294 -15.72 2.47 -6.79
C THR A 294 -16.29 3.47 -7.80
N ALA A 295 -17.41 4.09 -7.48
CA ALA A 295 -17.90 5.21 -8.28
C ALA A 295 -17.03 6.45 -8.02
N THR A 296 -16.53 7.09 -9.09
CA THR A 296 -15.53 8.15 -9.02
C THR A 296 -16.00 9.48 -9.60
N TRP A 297 -15.61 10.58 -8.96
CA TRP A 297 -15.82 11.97 -9.40
C TRP A 297 -14.83 12.90 -8.69
N GLY A 298 -14.86 14.18 -8.98
CA GLY A 298 -14.18 15.23 -8.21
C GLY A 298 -12.69 15.39 -8.48
N TRP A 299 -12.04 14.45 -9.15
CA TRP A 299 -10.62 14.55 -9.54
C TRP A 299 -10.53 14.79 -11.06
N ASN A 300 -10.91 15.99 -11.49
CA ASN A 300 -10.91 16.44 -12.88
C ASN A 300 -10.04 17.70 -13.05
N SER A 301 -9.94 18.22 -14.27
CA SER A 301 -9.10 19.39 -14.58
C SER A 301 -9.43 20.61 -13.71
N ALA A 302 -10.68 20.86 -13.40
CA ALA A 302 -11.09 22.03 -12.60
C ALA A 302 -10.65 21.91 -11.13
N THR A 303 -10.66 20.71 -10.55
CA THR A 303 -10.19 20.46 -9.18
C THR A 303 -8.67 20.45 -9.13
N VAL A 304 -8.04 19.76 -10.07
CA VAL A 304 -6.58 19.63 -10.19
C VAL A 304 -5.91 20.99 -10.36
N ALA A 305 -6.49 21.88 -11.18
CA ALA A 305 -5.98 23.24 -11.38
C ALA A 305 -5.94 24.08 -10.09
N LYS A 306 -6.73 23.74 -9.10
CA LYS A 306 -6.76 24.43 -7.78
C LYS A 306 -5.87 23.76 -6.73
N THR A 307 -5.33 22.60 -7.02
CA THR A 307 -4.47 21.83 -6.08
C THR A 307 -3.05 22.38 -6.14
N THR A 308 -2.61 23.00 -5.06
CA THR A 308 -1.29 23.67 -4.97
C THR A 308 -0.26 22.86 -4.16
N THR A 309 -0.64 21.73 -3.60
CA THR A 309 0.26 20.85 -2.85
C THR A 309 1.42 20.37 -3.73
N PRO A 310 2.69 20.47 -3.27
CA PRO A 310 3.85 19.99 -4.01
C PRO A 310 3.71 18.52 -4.39
N THR A 311 3.89 18.17 -5.68
CA THR A 311 3.54 16.84 -6.21
C THR A 311 4.63 16.27 -7.11
N LEU A 312 5.10 15.07 -6.79
CA LEU A 312 5.86 14.21 -7.68
C LEU A 312 4.91 13.25 -8.40
N MET A 313 4.97 13.19 -9.72
CA MET A 313 4.26 12.21 -10.53
C MET A 313 5.27 11.30 -11.23
N VAL A 314 5.03 9.99 -11.22
CA VAL A 314 5.87 9.00 -11.89
C VAL A 314 5.00 8.13 -12.78
N SER A 315 5.44 7.88 -14.00
CA SER A 315 4.81 6.94 -14.93
C SER A 315 5.85 6.02 -15.54
N GLY A 316 5.57 4.72 -15.54
CA GLY A 316 6.36 3.77 -16.33
C GLY A 316 6.07 3.98 -17.82
N ILE A 317 7.11 4.00 -18.66
CA ILE A 317 6.95 4.26 -20.11
C ILE A 317 6.16 3.16 -20.84
N HIS A 318 6.05 1.97 -20.23
CA HIS A 318 5.31 0.83 -20.78
C HIS A 318 3.93 0.65 -20.14
N ASP A 319 3.47 1.61 -19.32
CA ASP A 319 2.14 1.54 -18.68
C ASP A 319 1.02 1.53 -19.74
N LYS A 320 0.25 0.44 -19.76
CA LYS A 320 -0.92 0.25 -20.64
C LYS A 320 -2.25 0.26 -19.87
N GLN A 321 -2.22 0.54 -18.57
CA GLN A 321 -3.42 0.74 -17.76
C GLN A 321 -3.74 2.22 -17.60
N VAL A 322 -2.73 3.02 -17.25
CA VAL A 322 -2.81 4.48 -17.25
C VAL A 322 -1.72 4.99 -18.20
N ALA A 323 -2.11 5.34 -19.41
CA ALA A 323 -1.16 5.79 -20.42
C ALA A 323 -0.28 6.93 -19.91
N PRO A 324 1.04 6.92 -20.14
CA PRO A 324 1.97 7.96 -19.67
C PRO A 324 1.53 9.38 -20.04
N ASP A 325 0.91 9.57 -21.23
CA ASP A 325 0.38 10.86 -21.66
C ASP A 325 -0.75 11.37 -20.75
N ARG A 326 -1.51 10.48 -20.12
CA ARG A 326 -2.55 10.86 -19.17
C ARG A 326 -1.94 11.42 -17.87
N VAL A 327 -0.83 10.85 -17.41
CA VAL A 327 -0.08 11.37 -16.26
C VAL A 327 0.62 12.69 -16.61
N ARG A 328 1.13 12.82 -17.83
CA ARG A 328 1.71 14.06 -18.37
C ARG A 328 0.64 15.16 -18.44
N GLN A 329 -0.58 14.82 -18.85
CA GLN A 329 -1.70 15.77 -18.84
C GLN A 329 -2.02 16.22 -17.40
N LEU A 330 -2.08 15.29 -16.44
CA LEU A 330 -2.24 15.65 -15.01
C LEU A 330 -1.15 16.62 -14.55
N HIS A 331 0.11 16.38 -14.92
CA HIS A 331 1.21 17.29 -14.62
C HIS A 331 0.98 18.69 -15.22
N THR A 332 0.47 18.77 -16.45
CA THR A 332 0.14 20.07 -17.07
C THR A 332 -0.97 20.78 -16.33
N ASP A 333 -2.05 20.06 -16.01
CA ASP A 333 -3.28 20.61 -15.42
C ASP A 333 -3.13 20.99 -13.95
N LEU A 334 -2.17 20.38 -13.20
CA LEU A 334 -2.00 20.59 -11.77
C LEU A 334 -1.59 22.04 -11.45
N GLY A 335 -2.29 22.68 -10.51
CA GLY A 335 -2.07 24.06 -10.11
C GLY A 335 -0.80 24.32 -9.28
N SER A 336 -0.15 23.27 -8.76
CA SER A 336 1.11 23.43 -8.01
C SER A 336 2.24 23.96 -8.91
N THR A 337 3.05 24.87 -8.38
CA THR A 337 4.30 25.34 -9.00
C THR A 337 5.48 24.41 -8.71
N GLU A 338 5.42 23.67 -7.59
CA GLU A 338 6.38 22.63 -7.24
C GLU A 338 5.82 21.28 -7.72
N LYS A 339 6.11 20.90 -8.95
CA LYS A 339 5.65 19.66 -9.57
C LYS A 339 6.69 19.06 -10.50
N VAL A 340 7.06 17.82 -10.24
CA VAL A 340 7.98 17.03 -11.06
C VAL A 340 7.22 15.87 -11.67
N PHE A 341 7.44 15.62 -12.97
CA PHE A 341 7.00 14.42 -13.65
C PHE A 341 8.22 13.58 -14.04
N ILE A 342 8.18 12.28 -13.76
CA ILE A 342 9.22 11.31 -14.13
C ILE A 342 8.65 10.33 -15.14
N ASP A 343 9.26 10.29 -16.33
CA ASP A 343 9.18 9.14 -17.22
C ASP A 343 10.18 8.09 -16.70
N LEU A 344 9.68 6.99 -16.17
CA LEU A 344 10.51 5.91 -15.64
C LEU A 344 10.72 4.84 -16.72
N GLY A 345 11.96 4.72 -17.21
CA GLY A 345 12.35 3.74 -18.21
C GLY A 345 12.21 2.30 -17.69
N CYS A 346 12.02 1.36 -18.62
CA CYS A 346 11.89 -0.08 -18.31
C CYS A 346 10.92 -0.36 -17.15
N SER A 347 9.76 0.29 -17.18
CA SER A 347 8.75 0.20 -16.13
C SER A 347 7.35 0.33 -16.71
N SER A 348 6.39 -0.32 -16.04
CA SER A 348 4.97 -0.29 -16.39
C SER A 348 4.11 0.30 -15.27
N HIS A 349 2.82 -0.05 -15.28
CA HIS A 349 1.88 0.28 -14.20
C HIS A 349 2.33 -0.24 -12.82
N ASN A 350 3.08 -1.33 -12.83
CA ASN A 350 3.52 -2.08 -11.65
C ASN A 350 4.97 -1.73 -11.25
N ALA A 351 5.44 -0.53 -11.57
CA ALA A 351 6.84 -0.11 -11.42
C ALA A 351 7.46 -0.36 -10.04
N MET A 352 6.63 -0.40 -8.97
CA MET A 352 7.10 -0.71 -7.62
C MET A 352 7.51 -2.18 -7.42
N TRP A 353 7.14 -3.07 -8.37
CA TRP A 353 7.50 -4.49 -8.35
C TRP A 353 8.37 -4.88 -9.55
N GLU A 354 8.99 -3.91 -10.22
CA GLU A 354 9.77 -4.10 -11.44
C GLU A 354 11.23 -3.70 -11.25
N LYS A 355 12.05 -3.99 -12.25
CA LYS A 355 13.51 -3.79 -12.27
C LYS A 355 13.96 -2.42 -11.71
N ASN A 356 13.24 -1.37 -12.05
CA ASN A 356 13.61 0.01 -11.68
C ASN A 356 12.90 0.52 -10.40
N HIS A 357 12.34 -0.39 -9.57
CA HIS A 357 11.65 0.00 -8.33
C HIS A 357 12.52 0.85 -7.39
N LEU A 358 13.82 0.56 -7.25
CA LEU A 358 14.71 1.35 -6.40
C LEU A 358 14.92 2.79 -6.93
N LEU A 359 14.83 3.02 -8.24
CA LEU A 359 14.87 4.38 -8.80
C LEU A 359 13.60 5.16 -8.43
N LEU A 360 12.44 4.50 -8.46
CA LEU A 360 11.17 5.05 -7.98
C LEU A 360 11.24 5.38 -6.48
N PHE A 361 11.72 4.44 -5.67
CA PHE A 361 11.81 4.60 -4.21
C PHE A 361 12.76 5.75 -3.84
N ARG A 362 13.91 5.82 -4.51
CA ARG A 362 14.88 6.90 -4.33
C ARG A 362 14.29 8.26 -4.73
N ALA A 363 13.65 8.36 -5.90
CA ALA A 363 13.03 9.62 -6.34
C ALA A 363 11.96 10.10 -5.34
N SER A 364 11.16 9.18 -4.80
CA SER A 364 10.18 9.51 -3.77
C SER A 364 10.83 9.97 -2.46
N LEU A 365 11.91 9.32 -2.03
CA LEU A 365 12.67 9.73 -0.84
C LEU A 365 13.26 11.15 -1.01
N GLU A 366 13.89 11.43 -2.16
CA GLU A 366 14.43 12.76 -2.46
C GLU A 366 13.32 13.82 -2.45
N TRP A 367 12.17 13.52 -3.06
CA TRP A 367 11.01 14.43 -3.07
C TRP A 367 10.48 14.69 -1.67
N LEU A 368 10.29 13.67 -0.86
CA LEU A 368 9.75 13.79 0.49
C LEU A 368 10.69 14.55 1.44
N THR A 369 12.01 14.39 1.28
CA THR A 369 13.01 15.05 2.12
C THR A 369 13.33 16.45 1.65
N ALA A 370 13.71 16.61 0.37
CA ALA A 370 14.24 17.85 -0.18
C ALA A 370 13.23 18.69 -0.98
N GLY A 371 12.05 18.14 -1.34
CA GLY A 371 11.10 18.77 -2.25
C GLY A 371 11.64 18.90 -3.68
N SER A 372 12.57 18.03 -4.05
CA SER A 372 13.19 18.00 -5.38
C SER A 372 13.63 16.59 -5.73
N VAL A 373 13.79 16.30 -7.04
CA VAL A 373 14.39 15.05 -7.53
C VAL A 373 15.59 15.44 -8.40
N ASN A 374 16.75 14.87 -8.12
CA ASN A 374 18.00 15.26 -8.76
C ASN A 374 18.21 16.81 -8.76
N GLY A 375 17.82 17.47 -7.66
CA GLY A 375 17.89 18.94 -7.50
C GLY A 375 16.76 19.72 -8.19
N SER A 376 15.90 19.11 -8.99
CA SER A 376 14.80 19.78 -9.71
C SER A 376 13.53 19.79 -8.87
N LYS A 377 12.95 20.98 -8.66
CA LYS A 377 11.67 21.18 -7.97
C LYS A 377 10.45 21.17 -8.90
N SER A 378 10.70 21.27 -10.21
CA SER A 378 9.66 21.31 -11.24
C SER A 378 10.20 20.80 -12.57
N GLY A 379 9.29 20.40 -13.47
CA GLY A 379 9.63 19.97 -14.82
C GLY A 379 9.52 18.45 -15.03
N ILE A 380 10.14 17.99 -16.12
CA ILE A 380 10.05 16.60 -16.58
C ILE A 380 11.45 15.99 -16.56
N LEU A 381 11.56 14.83 -15.94
CA LEU A 381 12.79 14.04 -15.85
C LEU A 381 12.61 12.69 -16.53
N LYS A 382 13.70 12.15 -17.08
CA LYS A 382 13.79 10.78 -17.59
C LYS A 382 14.78 10.01 -16.72
N ILE A 383 14.37 8.89 -16.16
CA ILE A 383 15.18 8.08 -15.25
C ILE A 383 15.07 6.61 -15.65
N GLY A 384 16.19 5.84 -15.59
CA GLY A 384 16.16 4.39 -15.81
C GLY A 384 16.15 3.95 -17.27
N TYR A 385 16.70 4.75 -18.17
CA TYR A 385 16.85 4.45 -19.59
C TYR A 385 18.17 3.74 -19.90
#